data_8b2eee5fb0ffc44b3dd6aa8df4f3f2e1
#
_entry.id   8b2eee5fb0ffc44b3dd6aa8df4f3f2e1
#
_cell.length_a   1.000
_cell.length_b   1.000
_cell.length_c   1.000
_cell.angle_alpha   90.00
_cell.angle_beta   90.00
_cell.angle_gamma   90.00
#
_symmetry.space_group_name_H-M   'P 1'
#
loop_
_entity.id
_entity.type
_entity.pdbx_description
1 polymer ?
#
loop_
_entity_poly.entity_id
_entity_poly.type
_entity_poly.pdbx_seq_one_letter_code
_entity_poly.pdbx_strand_id
1 'polypeptide(L)'
;QIIKNGVGNNTIYHVCYGSEGFMWFSNDKGISRYDGFRFRDYPLIMSVDSLSTPLHQAVKTLKEGSDGLFYASLYQGGITCFDKEMEKFLPVRFDRPLKLKEIQDFCWNDGSLYLATSHGLFESRPIRKKEGKEDFVYCILNPEPLIKGKITNLCTDGKTNLYFAVDREKVIHYDLVTKRTSVIREYDVVNRLFLRQGYLWICRLWNDIVCYDLKSHKERVVSLEGGDQPDFSNSYVTDMVMKDKQTFYLTTWDGLYKLHFENLNLCESPFTLTLLTQGERAFHSRSENKMTSLLWDNRQQILWVGTFGGGVVKFDISDSMYSRVRQNFKSRVDGMVEDAKGYIWLTVTDGGIMRSTTPSFSMDTHFEPWKKVSGLSGRYHIYKGKDGNIWLGNNFGEIISVNPLTEDVESFQLKNSEGGRMQAVVHCF
;
A
#
# COMPACT_ATOMS: atom_id res chain seq x y z
N GLN A 1 -4.61 -6.66 -5.11
CA GLN A 1 -4.17 -8.05 -4.81
C GLN A 1 -3.69 -8.11 -3.37
N ILE A 2 -4.17 -9.06 -2.60
CA ILE A 2 -3.71 -9.32 -1.23
C ILE A 2 -2.63 -10.39 -1.29
N ILE A 3 -1.47 -10.08 -0.73
CA ILE A 3 -0.38 -11.04 -0.61
C ILE A 3 -0.44 -11.64 0.80
N LYS A 4 -1.20 -12.71 0.97
CA LYS A 4 -1.37 -13.39 2.27
C LYS A 4 -0.29 -14.44 2.56
N ASN A 5 0.34 -15.00 1.52
CA ASN A 5 1.27 -16.10 1.67
C ASN A 5 2.72 -15.59 1.64
N GLY A 6 3.43 -15.76 2.72
CA GLY A 6 4.88 -15.54 2.79
C GLY A 6 5.35 -14.40 3.68
N VAL A 7 4.46 -13.51 4.14
CA VAL A 7 4.83 -12.59 5.24
C VAL A 7 4.73 -13.36 6.54
N GLY A 8 5.77 -13.39 7.33
CA GLY A 8 5.85 -14.16 8.59
C GLY A 8 4.81 -13.80 9.64
N ASN A 9 4.03 -12.73 9.40
CA ASN A 9 2.86 -12.33 10.20
C ASN A 9 1.86 -11.51 9.37
N ASN A 10 0.59 -11.55 9.78
CA ASN A 10 -0.50 -10.84 9.10
C ASN A 10 -0.64 -9.37 9.53
N THR A 11 0.05 -8.92 10.59
CA THR A 11 0.05 -7.52 11.02
C THR A 11 1.31 -6.83 10.53
N ILE A 12 1.16 -5.83 9.69
CA ILE A 12 2.22 -4.99 9.16
C ILE A 12 2.08 -3.59 9.73
N TYR A 13 3.14 -3.06 10.33
CA TYR A 13 3.15 -1.72 10.94
C TYR A 13 3.75 -0.65 10.05
N HIS A 14 4.75 -1.02 9.24
CA HIS A 14 5.44 -0.08 8.34
C HIS A 14 5.92 -0.76 7.06
N VAL A 15 5.88 -0.02 5.95
CA VAL A 15 6.35 -0.44 4.63
C VAL A 15 7.35 0.59 4.12
N CYS A 16 8.53 0.15 3.67
CA CYS A 16 9.53 1.04 3.06
C CYS A 16 10.34 0.33 1.98
N TYR A 17 11.02 1.11 1.14
CA TYR A 17 12.08 0.62 0.27
C TYR A 17 13.42 0.70 0.98
N GLY A 18 14.26 -0.31 0.78
CA GLY A 18 15.68 -0.24 1.06
C GLY A 18 16.44 0.37 -0.12
N SER A 19 17.60 0.96 0.13
CA SER A 19 18.49 1.53 -0.89
C SER A 19 18.90 0.50 -1.95
N GLU A 20 18.91 -0.78 -1.60
CA GLU A 20 19.18 -1.93 -2.49
C GLU A 20 18.01 -2.26 -3.44
N GLY A 21 16.85 -1.59 -3.29
CA GLY A 21 15.67 -1.76 -4.14
C GLY A 21 14.68 -2.84 -3.70
N PHE A 22 14.91 -3.50 -2.57
CA PHE A 22 13.94 -4.42 -1.99
C PHE A 22 12.90 -3.70 -1.15
N MET A 23 11.72 -4.30 -1.03
CA MET A 23 10.71 -3.83 -0.09
C MET A 23 10.88 -4.48 1.27
N TRP A 24 10.69 -3.68 2.30
CA TRP A 24 10.80 -4.10 3.68
C TRP A 24 9.52 -3.79 4.45
N PHE A 25 9.14 -4.72 5.29
CA PHE A 25 7.91 -4.68 6.09
C PHE A 25 8.25 -4.93 7.54
N SER A 26 7.78 -4.07 8.42
CA SER A 26 7.86 -4.33 9.85
C SER A 26 6.58 -5.01 10.34
N ASN A 27 6.72 -5.95 11.28
CA ASN A 27 5.63 -6.79 11.75
C ASN A 27 5.77 -7.17 13.24
N ASP A 28 4.83 -7.97 13.76
CA ASP A 28 4.81 -8.39 15.17
C ASP A 28 6.02 -9.25 15.60
N LYS A 29 6.74 -9.82 14.65
CA LYS A 29 7.87 -10.73 14.95
C LYS A 29 9.23 -10.14 14.59
N GLY A 30 9.27 -8.98 13.94
CA GLY A 30 10.48 -8.36 13.47
C GLY A 30 10.27 -7.65 12.13
N ILE A 31 11.04 -8.03 11.10
CA ILE A 31 10.94 -7.46 9.75
C ILE A 31 10.93 -8.56 8.70
N SER A 32 10.37 -8.23 7.52
CA SER A 32 10.38 -9.11 6.35
C SER A 32 10.86 -8.35 5.14
N ARG A 33 11.68 -8.97 4.29
CA ARG A 33 12.14 -8.46 3.00
C ARG A 33 11.39 -9.13 1.86
N TYR A 34 11.00 -8.38 0.84
CA TYR A 34 10.37 -8.87 -0.37
C TYR A 34 11.21 -8.51 -1.60
N ASP A 35 11.55 -9.50 -2.39
CA ASP A 35 12.39 -9.39 -3.59
C ASP A 35 11.59 -9.30 -4.91
N GLY A 36 10.26 -9.22 -4.82
CA GLY A 36 9.34 -9.29 -5.96
C GLY A 36 8.67 -10.64 -6.13
N PHE A 37 9.22 -11.71 -5.54
CA PHE A 37 8.74 -13.09 -5.65
C PHE A 37 8.51 -13.75 -4.28
N ARG A 38 9.43 -13.53 -3.32
CA ARG A 38 9.46 -14.23 -2.03
C ARG A 38 9.66 -13.26 -0.89
N PHE A 39 9.07 -13.62 0.25
CA PHE A 39 9.36 -12.99 1.52
C PHE A 39 10.47 -13.75 2.24
N ARG A 40 11.37 -13.01 2.85
CA ARG A 40 12.36 -13.52 3.80
C ARG A 40 12.17 -12.80 5.12
N ASP A 41 11.96 -13.57 6.18
CA ASP A 41 11.67 -13.07 7.51
C ASP A 41 12.92 -13.01 8.37
N TYR A 42 13.04 -11.94 9.15
CA TYR A 42 14.10 -11.71 10.10
C TYR A 42 13.45 -11.45 11.47
N PRO A 43 13.35 -12.47 12.31
CA PRO A 43 12.71 -12.32 13.61
C PRO A 43 13.61 -11.53 14.56
N LEU A 44 13.00 -10.57 15.28
CA LEU A 44 13.65 -9.91 16.40
C LEU A 44 13.33 -10.67 17.69
N ILE A 45 14.32 -11.35 18.22
CA ILE A 45 14.21 -12.16 19.43
C ILE A 45 15.01 -11.48 20.54
N MET A 46 14.34 -11.15 21.63
CA MET A 46 15.00 -10.68 22.86
C MET A 46 14.98 -11.79 23.88
N SER A 47 16.15 -12.23 24.30
CA SER A 47 16.29 -13.09 25.47
C SER A 47 16.20 -12.24 26.74
N VAL A 48 15.19 -12.48 27.57
CA VAL A 48 15.02 -11.76 28.85
C VAL A 48 15.89 -12.36 29.94
N ASP A 49 16.16 -13.64 29.90
CA ASP A 49 17.13 -14.39 30.74
C ASP A 49 17.40 -15.76 30.12
N SER A 50 18.48 -16.41 30.50
CA SER A 50 18.91 -17.73 29.99
C SER A 50 17.90 -18.89 30.22
N LEU A 51 16.79 -18.64 30.87
CA LEU A 51 15.74 -19.61 31.22
C LEU A 51 14.35 -19.27 30.64
N SER A 52 14.18 -18.11 29.96
CA SER A 52 12.88 -17.71 29.42
C SER A 52 12.73 -18.05 27.95
N THR A 53 11.50 -18.41 27.54
CA THR A 53 11.13 -18.56 26.15
C THR A 53 11.46 -17.31 25.36
N PRO A 54 12.12 -17.41 24.19
CA PRO A 54 12.42 -16.24 23.36
C PRO A 54 11.14 -15.50 22.99
N LEU A 55 11.04 -14.22 23.37
CA LEU A 55 9.91 -13.37 23.05
C LEU A 55 10.20 -12.58 21.80
N HIS A 56 9.37 -12.74 20.77
CA HIS A 56 9.38 -11.89 19.60
C HIS A 56 9.00 -10.46 19.95
N GLN A 57 9.67 -9.49 19.31
CA GLN A 57 9.39 -8.07 19.49
C GLN A 57 8.79 -7.49 18.19
N ALA A 58 7.67 -6.81 18.35
CA ALA A 58 7.04 -6.10 17.25
C ALA A 58 7.83 -4.84 16.88
N VAL A 59 8.16 -4.70 15.60
CA VAL A 59 8.82 -3.53 15.03
C VAL A 59 7.75 -2.58 14.50
N LYS A 60 7.68 -1.38 15.07
CA LYS A 60 6.67 -0.36 14.74
C LYS A 60 7.03 0.43 13.49
N THR A 61 8.27 0.93 13.41
CA THR A 61 8.75 1.77 12.31
C THR A 61 10.12 1.31 11.88
N LEU A 62 10.39 1.35 10.59
CA LEU A 62 11.66 0.98 10.00
C LEU A 62 12.14 2.13 9.10
N LYS A 63 13.31 2.68 9.37
CA LYS A 63 13.90 3.79 8.61
C LYS A 63 15.36 3.47 8.31
N GLU A 64 15.78 3.64 7.07
CA GLU A 64 17.18 3.47 6.68
C GLU A 64 18.00 4.69 7.06
N GLY A 65 19.13 4.47 7.71
CA GLY A 65 20.11 5.49 8.02
C GLY A 65 21.06 5.76 6.85
N SER A 66 21.78 6.87 6.91
CA SER A 66 22.82 7.21 5.92
C SER A 66 24.00 6.24 5.92
N ASP A 67 24.14 5.42 6.94
CA ASP A 67 25.11 4.33 7.10
C ASP A 67 24.66 3.01 6.44
N GLY A 68 23.49 2.99 5.81
CA GLY A 68 22.93 1.83 5.15
C GLY A 68 22.25 0.81 6.06
N LEU A 69 22.24 1.06 7.37
CA LEU A 69 21.54 0.22 8.35
C LEU A 69 20.07 0.61 8.45
N PHE A 70 19.22 -0.36 8.76
CA PHE A 70 17.86 -0.04 9.16
C PHE A 70 17.77 0.20 10.67
N TYR A 71 17.21 1.33 11.04
CA TYR A 71 16.84 1.64 12.42
C TYR A 71 15.37 1.34 12.64
N ALA A 72 15.08 0.64 13.70
CA ALA A 72 13.75 0.13 14.00
C ALA A 72 13.29 0.61 15.37
N SER A 73 12.16 1.33 15.45
CA SER A 73 11.48 1.56 16.71
C SER A 73 10.60 0.37 17.07
N LEU A 74 10.54 0.04 18.34
CA LEU A 74 9.78 -1.09 18.84
C LEU A 74 8.38 -0.66 19.30
N TYR A 75 7.40 -1.54 19.13
CA TYR A 75 6.03 -1.24 19.51
C TYR A 75 5.88 -0.96 21.03
N GLN A 76 6.65 -1.66 21.84
CA GLN A 76 6.70 -1.46 23.29
C GLN A 76 7.68 -0.35 23.73
N GLY A 77 8.19 0.42 22.79
CA GLY A 77 9.23 1.42 23.00
C GLY A 77 10.64 0.86 22.89
N GLY A 78 11.56 1.70 22.47
CA GLY A 78 12.94 1.34 22.23
C GLY A 78 13.36 1.47 20.77
N ILE A 79 14.67 1.31 20.53
CA ILE A 79 15.29 1.35 19.21
C ILE A 79 16.31 0.22 19.08
N THR A 80 16.38 -0.37 17.92
CA THR A 80 17.40 -1.34 17.50
C THR A 80 17.83 -1.03 16.08
N CYS A 81 18.88 -1.63 15.58
CA CYS A 81 19.24 -1.55 14.18
C CYS A 81 19.33 -2.95 13.55
N PHE A 82 19.18 -3.00 12.24
CA PHE A 82 19.32 -4.22 11.46
C PHE A 82 20.37 -4.00 10.37
N ASP A 83 21.35 -4.86 10.38
CA ASP A 83 22.41 -4.91 9.37
C ASP A 83 21.96 -5.81 8.22
N LYS A 84 21.82 -5.22 7.03
CA LYS A 84 21.35 -5.92 5.83
C LYS A 84 22.38 -6.91 5.27
N GLU A 85 23.66 -6.66 5.47
CA GLU A 85 24.74 -7.53 5.00
C GLU A 85 24.90 -8.74 5.92
N MET A 86 24.89 -8.49 7.22
CA MET A 86 24.95 -9.57 8.22
C MET A 86 23.58 -10.25 8.43
N GLU A 87 22.51 -9.67 7.90
CA GLU A 87 21.13 -10.13 8.04
C GLU A 87 20.71 -10.38 9.49
N LYS A 88 21.13 -9.50 10.40
CA LYS A 88 20.82 -9.63 11.82
C LYS A 88 20.52 -8.30 12.50
N PHE A 89 19.73 -8.35 13.58
CA PHE A 89 19.53 -7.23 14.45
C PHE A 89 20.75 -7.02 15.36
N LEU A 90 21.10 -5.74 15.55
CA LEU A 90 22.20 -5.32 16.38
C LEU A 90 21.67 -4.37 17.46
N PRO A 91 22.16 -4.46 18.71
CA PRO A 91 21.71 -3.58 19.78
C PRO A 91 22.20 -2.16 19.56
N VAL A 92 21.31 -1.20 19.81
CA VAL A 92 21.64 0.22 19.92
C VAL A 92 21.82 0.56 21.39
N ARG A 93 22.95 1.14 21.75
CA ARG A 93 23.28 1.57 23.12
C ARG A 93 23.56 3.06 23.16
N PHE A 94 23.29 3.66 24.28
CA PHE A 94 23.63 5.06 24.56
C PHE A 94 24.69 5.13 25.63
N ASP A 95 25.55 6.13 25.57
CA ASP A 95 26.64 6.39 26.56
C ASP A 95 26.08 6.79 27.94
N ARG A 96 24.82 7.16 27.99
CA ARG A 96 24.09 7.51 29.21
C ARG A 96 22.84 6.63 29.36
N PRO A 97 22.34 6.45 30.60
CA PRO A 97 21.16 5.63 30.83
C PRO A 97 19.91 6.33 30.30
N LEU A 98 19.63 6.15 29.01
CA LEU A 98 18.33 6.41 28.44
C LEU A 98 17.52 5.12 28.56
N LYS A 99 16.38 5.16 29.22
CA LYS A 99 15.51 3.99 29.27
C LYS A 99 14.96 3.75 27.86
N LEU A 100 15.44 2.70 27.20
CA LEU A 100 15.09 2.40 25.80
C LEU A 100 13.57 2.37 25.56
N LYS A 101 12.79 1.85 26.54
CA LYS A 101 11.32 1.82 26.48
C LYS A 101 10.65 3.20 26.41
N GLU A 102 11.37 4.26 26.68
CA GLU A 102 10.85 5.64 26.63
C GLU A 102 10.92 6.24 25.22
N ILE A 103 11.69 5.63 24.29
CA ILE A 103 11.81 6.10 22.90
C ILE A 103 10.52 5.75 22.17
N GLN A 104 9.84 6.79 21.65
CA GLN A 104 8.56 6.70 20.96
C GLN A 104 8.69 6.80 19.44
N ASP A 105 9.61 7.66 19.00
CA ASP A 105 9.90 7.91 17.58
C ASP A 105 11.33 8.45 17.43
N PHE A 106 11.83 8.48 16.20
CA PHE A 106 13.15 9.01 15.91
C PHE A 106 13.23 9.56 14.48
N CYS A 107 14.16 10.48 14.23
CA CYS A 107 14.52 10.89 12.88
C CYS A 107 16.01 11.21 12.78
N TRP A 108 16.54 11.10 11.58
CA TRP A 108 17.89 11.53 11.22
C TRP A 108 17.87 12.95 10.64
N ASN A 109 18.81 13.77 11.05
CA ASN A 109 19.05 15.05 10.44
C ASN A 109 20.54 15.43 10.61
N ASP A 110 21.22 15.73 9.51
CA ASP A 110 22.62 16.16 9.47
C ASP A 110 23.56 15.30 10.35
N GLY A 111 23.49 13.99 10.20
CA GLY A 111 24.32 13.02 10.95
C GLY A 111 23.98 12.86 12.43
N SER A 112 22.98 13.59 12.94
CA SER A 112 22.44 13.41 14.28
C SER A 112 21.18 12.58 14.26
N LEU A 113 21.03 11.71 15.27
CA LEU A 113 19.80 10.97 15.55
C LEU A 113 19.03 11.69 16.65
N TYR A 114 17.86 12.22 16.29
CA TYR A 114 16.94 12.84 17.24
C TYR A 114 15.96 11.80 17.75
N LEU A 115 15.83 11.77 19.06
CA LEU A 115 15.01 10.78 19.79
C LEU A 115 13.84 11.48 20.46
N ALA A 116 12.64 11.13 20.05
CA ALA A 116 11.41 11.52 20.71
C ALA A 116 11.12 10.54 21.84
N THR A 117 11.11 11.02 23.07
CA THR A 117 10.92 10.18 24.26
C THR A 117 9.71 10.63 25.10
N SER A 118 9.35 9.82 26.07
CA SER A 118 8.31 10.18 27.06
C SER A 118 8.70 11.36 27.97
N HIS A 119 9.98 11.76 27.98
CA HIS A 119 10.51 12.83 28.86
C HIS A 119 11.03 14.04 28.08
N GLY A 120 11.18 13.91 26.76
CA GLY A 120 11.66 15.02 25.95
C GLY A 120 12.30 14.59 24.65
N LEU A 121 12.80 15.59 23.93
CA LEU A 121 13.58 15.44 22.71
C LEU A 121 15.07 15.42 23.03
N PHE A 122 15.75 14.37 22.61
CA PHE A 122 17.21 14.25 22.75
C PHE A 122 17.89 14.24 21.38
N GLU A 123 19.09 14.84 21.34
CA GLU A 123 20.00 14.74 20.21
C GLU A 123 21.13 13.77 20.54
N SER A 124 21.43 12.86 19.62
CA SER A 124 22.50 11.90 19.77
C SER A 124 23.30 11.77 18.47
N ARG A 125 24.59 11.38 18.62
CA ARG A 125 25.47 11.11 17.47
C ARG A 125 26.13 9.75 17.62
N PRO A 126 26.41 9.06 16.50
CA PRO A 126 27.10 7.79 16.54
C PRO A 126 28.54 7.99 17.07
N ILE A 127 28.94 7.18 18.01
CA ILE A 127 30.34 7.07 18.43
C ILE A 127 31.01 6.12 17.43
N ARG A 128 32.16 6.53 16.86
CA ARG A 128 32.93 5.67 15.94
C ARG A 128 33.19 4.32 16.59
N LYS A 129 32.87 3.24 15.88
CA LYS A 129 33.16 1.85 16.29
C LYS A 129 34.62 1.70 16.70
N LYS A 130 34.89 1.12 17.86
CA LYS A 130 36.15 0.43 18.12
C LYS A 130 36.13 -0.89 17.35
N GLU A 131 37.17 -1.18 16.58
CA GLU A 131 37.32 -2.43 15.87
C GLU A 131 37.01 -3.63 16.79
N GLY A 132 36.13 -4.52 16.33
CA GLY A 132 35.77 -5.77 16.99
C GLY A 132 34.52 -5.78 17.88
N LYS A 133 33.74 -4.68 17.97
CA LYS A 133 32.45 -4.69 18.67
C LYS A 133 31.27 -4.53 17.72
N GLU A 134 30.29 -5.41 17.84
CA GLU A 134 29.06 -5.41 17.02
C GLU A 134 28.00 -4.40 17.50
N ASP A 135 28.22 -3.72 18.64
CA ASP A 135 27.27 -2.77 19.23
C ASP A 135 27.37 -1.39 18.58
N PHE A 136 26.21 -0.79 18.29
CA PHE A 136 26.09 0.60 17.86
C PHE A 136 25.91 1.48 19.09
N VAL A 137 26.90 2.32 19.38
CA VAL A 137 26.87 3.21 20.56
C VAL A 137 26.67 4.65 20.09
N TYR A 138 25.74 5.33 20.73
CA TYR A 138 25.38 6.72 20.51
C TYR A 138 25.71 7.57 21.74
N CYS A 139 26.33 8.73 21.50
CA CYS A 139 26.53 9.74 22.51
C CYS A 139 25.33 10.67 22.56
N ILE A 140 24.71 10.79 23.72
CA ILE A 140 23.70 11.81 23.99
C ILE A 140 24.41 13.13 24.21
N LEU A 141 24.17 14.11 23.32
CA LEU A 141 24.95 15.36 23.30
C LEU A 141 24.66 16.25 24.51
N ASN A 142 23.42 16.22 25.04
CA ASN A 142 23.02 17.02 26.19
C ASN A 142 22.47 16.12 27.32
N PRO A 143 22.83 16.36 28.59
CA PRO A 143 22.30 15.59 29.71
C PRO A 143 20.80 15.81 29.92
N GLU A 144 20.32 17.02 29.65
CA GLU A 144 18.91 17.39 29.70
C GLU A 144 18.32 17.32 28.28
N PRO A 145 17.01 17.02 28.15
CA PRO A 145 16.36 17.06 26.88
C PRO A 145 16.35 18.48 26.28
N LEU A 146 16.46 18.57 24.96
CA LEU A 146 16.35 19.85 24.23
C LEU A 146 14.99 20.50 24.49
N ILE A 147 13.97 19.69 24.58
CA ILE A 147 12.57 20.09 24.86
C ILE A 147 12.02 19.08 25.86
N LYS A 148 11.42 19.57 26.94
CA LYS A 148 10.75 18.74 27.97
C LYS A 148 9.30 18.41 27.56
N GLY A 149 8.78 17.29 28.04
CA GLY A 149 7.44 16.78 27.76
C GLY A 149 7.46 15.49 26.97
N LYS A 150 6.35 14.83 26.84
CA LYS A 150 6.22 13.61 26.03
C LYS A 150 6.21 13.97 24.54
N ILE A 151 7.30 13.66 23.84
CA ILE A 151 7.41 13.95 22.40
C ILE A 151 6.87 12.79 21.59
N THR A 152 6.03 13.13 20.60
CA THR A 152 5.48 12.16 19.65
C THR A 152 5.53 12.73 18.24
N ASN A 153 5.49 11.86 17.24
CA ASN A 153 5.37 12.25 15.82
C ASN A 153 6.46 13.19 15.33
N LEU A 154 7.70 12.76 15.45
CA LEU A 154 8.86 13.56 15.05
C LEU A 154 9.07 13.50 13.53
N CYS A 155 9.11 14.65 12.87
CA CYS A 155 9.47 14.77 11.47
C CYS A 155 10.47 15.93 11.23
N THR A 156 11.18 15.85 10.11
CA THR A 156 12.21 16.82 9.71
C THR A 156 12.07 17.19 8.25
N ASP A 157 12.53 18.39 7.88
CA ASP A 157 12.71 18.81 6.49
C ASP A 157 14.03 18.29 5.87
N GLY A 158 14.82 17.56 6.65
CA GLY A 158 16.15 17.07 6.26
C GLY A 158 17.23 18.16 6.22
N LYS A 159 16.91 19.39 6.69
CA LYS A 159 17.81 20.55 6.70
C LYS A 159 17.98 21.10 8.11
N THR A 160 17.17 22.06 8.48
CA THR A 160 17.31 22.82 9.72
C THR A 160 16.11 22.79 10.63
N ASN A 161 15.05 22.09 10.25
CA ASN A 161 13.80 22.16 10.99
C ASN A 161 13.32 20.78 11.46
N LEU A 162 12.91 20.73 12.72
CA LEU A 162 12.16 19.60 13.30
C LEU A 162 10.75 20.06 13.65
N TYR A 163 9.79 19.17 13.45
CA TYR A 163 8.39 19.35 13.81
C TYR A 163 7.94 18.13 14.62
N PHE A 164 7.27 18.36 15.72
CA PHE A 164 6.82 17.29 16.61
C PHE A 164 5.64 17.75 17.48
N ALA A 165 4.95 16.79 18.08
CA ALA A 165 3.91 17.06 19.05
C ALA A 165 4.42 16.83 20.46
N VAL A 166 4.15 17.78 21.37
CA VAL A 166 4.40 17.67 22.82
C VAL A 166 3.07 17.32 23.49
N ASP A 167 3.09 16.30 24.32
CA ASP A 167 1.94 15.77 25.08
C ASP A 167 0.72 15.42 24.19
N ARG A 168 0.94 15.28 22.87
CA ARG A 168 -0.07 15.09 21.82
C ARG A 168 -1.01 16.28 21.62
N GLU A 169 -0.69 17.45 22.13
CA GLU A 169 -1.53 18.65 22.07
C GLU A 169 -0.83 19.79 21.35
N LYS A 170 0.42 20.07 21.67
CA LYS A 170 1.16 21.22 21.14
C LYS A 170 2.03 20.78 19.97
N VAL A 171 1.78 21.36 18.80
CA VAL A 171 2.65 21.19 17.63
C VAL A 171 3.75 22.25 17.67
N ILE A 172 4.98 21.80 17.75
CA ILE A 172 6.18 22.62 17.91
C ILE A 172 7.03 22.55 16.65
N HIS A 173 7.54 23.68 16.25
CA HIS A 173 8.68 23.84 15.35
C HIS A 173 9.94 24.11 16.19
N TYR A 174 11.02 23.40 15.90
CA TYR A 174 12.36 23.58 16.48
C TYR A 174 13.35 23.83 15.37
N ASP A 175 13.97 25.01 15.38
CA ASP A 175 15.03 25.42 14.47
C ASP A 175 16.38 24.92 15.00
N LEU A 176 17.03 24.05 14.25
CA LEU A 176 18.29 23.40 14.63
C LEU A 176 19.49 24.36 14.61
N VAL A 177 19.40 25.45 13.84
CA VAL A 177 20.49 26.44 13.75
C VAL A 177 20.42 27.41 14.92
N THR A 178 19.27 28.03 15.12
CA THR A 178 19.07 29.04 16.16
C THR A 178 18.77 28.44 17.53
N LYS A 179 18.48 27.13 17.58
CA LYS A 179 18.06 26.40 18.80
C LYS A 179 16.79 26.98 19.44
N ARG A 180 15.94 27.63 18.65
CA ARG A 180 14.70 28.23 19.10
C ARG A 180 13.51 27.35 18.78
N THR A 181 12.52 27.44 19.66
CA THR A 181 11.22 26.80 19.47
C THR A 181 10.16 27.84 19.19
N SER A 182 9.19 27.45 18.36
CA SER A 182 7.93 28.17 18.20
C SER A 182 6.76 27.19 18.24
N VAL A 183 5.70 27.60 18.93
CA VAL A 183 4.44 26.86 18.91
C VAL A 183 3.73 27.17 17.62
N ILE A 184 3.49 26.18 16.78
CA ILE A 184 2.67 26.35 15.57
C ILE A 184 1.23 26.50 15.98
N ARG A 185 0.72 25.53 16.75
CA ARG A 185 -0.64 25.53 17.26
C ARG A 185 -0.84 24.50 18.37
N GLU A 186 -1.88 24.72 19.17
CA GLU A 186 -2.41 23.74 20.10
C GLU A 186 -3.67 23.12 19.50
N TYR A 187 -3.77 21.80 19.62
CA TYR A 187 -4.89 21.00 19.14
C TYR A 187 -5.34 20.04 20.25
N ASP A 188 -6.49 19.42 20.03
CA ASP A 188 -6.88 18.25 20.81
C ASP A 188 -5.88 17.10 20.58
N VAL A 189 -6.19 15.92 20.44
CA VAL A 189 -5.24 14.81 20.36
C VAL A 189 -4.60 14.72 18.97
N VAL A 190 -3.34 15.16 18.83
CA VAL A 190 -2.53 14.95 17.61
C VAL A 190 -2.12 13.48 17.52
N ASN A 191 -2.50 12.83 16.42
CA ASN A 191 -2.19 11.43 16.16
C ASN A 191 -0.96 11.24 15.28
N ARG A 192 -0.87 11.99 14.17
CA ARG A 192 0.24 11.93 13.21
C ARG A 192 0.61 13.31 12.70
N LEU A 193 1.90 13.46 12.38
CA LEU A 193 2.44 14.60 11.66
C LEU A 193 3.16 14.10 10.41
N PHE A 194 2.91 14.78 9.28
CA PHE A 194 3.63 14.52 8.04
C PHE A 194 4.10 15.83 7.45
N LEU A 195 5.36 15.91 7.04
CA LEU A 195 5.90 17.05 6.32
C LEU A 195 6.00 16.71 4.83
N ARG A 196 5.25 17.43 3.99
CA ARG A 196 5.23 17.22 2.55
C ARG A 196 5.19 18.56 1.82
N GLN A 197 6.15 18.83 0.94
CA GLN A 197 6.21 20.02 0.07
C GLN A 197 6.04 21.38 0.77
N GLY A 198 6.57 21.54 1.98
CA GLY A 198 6.41 22.78 2.74
C GLY A 198 5.09 22.94 3.48
N TYR A 199 4.24 21.89 3.43
CA TYR A 199 3.04 21.79 4.25
C TYR A 199 3.26 20.82 5.39
N LEU A 200 2.86 21.21 6.58
CA LEU A 200 2.75 20.34 7.74
C LEU A 200 1.31 19.82 7.84
N TRP A 201 1.16 18.52 7.70
CA TRP A 201 -0.11 17.82 7.84
C TRP A 201 -0.26 17.34 9.26
N ILE A 202 -1.30 17.83 9.94
CA ILE A 202 -1.58 17.53 11.34
C ILE A 202 -2.85 16.69 11.37
N CYS A 203 -2.68 15.40 11.59
CA CYS A 203 -3.79 14.45 11.65
C CYS A 203 -4.20 14.28 13.11
N ARG A 204 -5.45 14.61 13.43
CA ARG A 204 -6.01 14.50 14.78
C ARG A 204 -6.65 13.13 14.97
N LEU A 205 -6.68 12.65 16.20
CA LEU A 205 -7.35 11.39 16.54
C LEU A 205 -8.86 11.62 16.55
N TRP A 206 -9.61 10.77 15.87
CA TRP A 206 -11.08 10.84 15.78
C TRP A 206 -11.61 12.18 15.25
N ASN A 207 -10.83 12.83 14.41
CA ASN A 207 -11.12 14.17 13.92
C ASN A 207 -10.51 14.38 12.52
N ASP A 208 -10.60 15.61 12.05
CA ASP A 208 -10.12 16.07 10.76
C ASP A 208 -8.59 16.07 10.60
N ILE A 209 -8.16 16.46 9.42
CA ILE A 209 -6.78 16.67 9.02
C ILE A 209 -6.58 18.17 8.80
N VAL A 210 -5.54 18.75 9.36
CA VAL A 210 -5.16 20.13 9.11
C VAL A 210 -3.96 20.17 8.18
N CYS A 211 -4.09 20.87 7.05
CA CYS A 211 -3.00 21.25 6.16
C CYS A 211 -2.51 22.65 6.55
N TYR A 212 -1.29 22.76 7.06
CA TYR A 212 -0.67 24.00 7.49
C TYR A 212 0.48 24.37 6.55
N ASP A 213 0.42 25.53 5.91
CA ASP A 213 1.47 26.07 5.05
C ASP A 213 2.56 26.72 5.91
N LEU A 214 3.76 26.15 5.90
CA LEU A 214 4.89 26.64 6.67
C LEU A 214 5.42 28.00 6.21
N LYS A 215 5.12 28.41 4.97
CA LYS A 215 5.57 29.68 4.41
C LYS A 215 4.60 30.81 4.71
N SER A 216 3.32 30.60 4.46
CA SER A 216 2.28 31.63 4.63
C SER A 216 1.65 31.62 6.01
N HIS A 217 1.89 30.58 6.82
CA HIS A 217 1.27 30.32 8.10
C HIS A 217 -0.28 30.19 8.03
N LYS A 218 -0.81 29.95 6.82
CA LYS A 218 -2.23 29.64 6.62
C LYS A 218 -2.50 28.18 6.89
N GLU A 219 -3.70 27.89 7.34
CA GLU A 219 -4.16 26.52 7.54
C GLU A 219 -5.48 26.28 6.85
N ARG A 220 -5.72 25.01 6.53
CA ARG A 220 -6.98 24.50 6.04
C ARG A 220 -7.34 23.20 6.73
N VAL A 221 -8.57 23.12 7.18
CA VAL A 221 -9.16 21.87 7.67
C VAL A 221 -9.68 21.08 6.47
N VAL A 222 -9.19 19.86 6.34
CA VAL A 222 -9.73 18.85 5.43
C VAL A 222 -10.73 18.05 6.25
N SER A 223 -11.96 18.59 6.35
CA SER A 223 -13.06 17.91 7.03
C SER A 223 -13.95 17.19 6.04
N LEU A 224 -14.71 16.26 6.54
CA LEU A 224 -15.62 15.41 5.80
C LEU A 224 -17.09 15.74 6.11
N GLU A 225 -17.36 16.93 6.64
CA GLU A 225 -18.71 17.38 6.93
C GLU A 225 -19.47 17.71 5.63
N GLY A 226 -20.49 16.93 5.35
CA GLY A 226 -21.51 17.25 4.34
C GLY A 226 -21.74 16.18 3.29
N GLY A 227 -22.82 15.43 3.42
CA GLY A 227 -23.34 14.50 2.42
C GLY A 227 -22.72 13.11 2.46
N ASP A 228 -22.76 12.39 1.37
CA ASP A 228 -22.28 10.99 1.21
C ASP A 228 -20.75 10.80 1.39
N GLN A 229 -20.09 11.72 2.09
CA GLN A 229 -18.65 11.67 2.34
C GLN A 229 -18.32 10.82 3.58
N PRO A 230 -17.19 10.15 3.58
CA PRO A 230 -16.78 9.31 4.71
C PRO A 230 -16.58 10.12 6.00
N ASP A 231 -17.08 9.60 7.11
CA ASP A 231 -16.97 10.21 8.44
C ASP A 231 -15.74 9.67 9.18
N PHE A 232 -14.84 10.56 9.59
CA PHE A 232 -13.66 10.19 10.41
C PHE A 232 -13.96 10.15 11.92
N SER A 233 -15.20 10.39 12.36
CA SER A 233 -15.54 10.40 13.78
C SER A 233 -15.19 9.09 14.51
N ASN A 234 -15.09 7.98 13.78
CA ASN A 234 -14.71 6.67 14.28
C ASN A 234 -13.38 6.15 13.71
N SER A 235 -12.64 6.98 12.99
CA SER A 235 -11.39 6.61 12.34
C SER A 235 -10.30 7.65 12.54
N TYR A 236 -9.09 7.36 12.09
CA TYR A 236 -7.95 8.28 12.12
C TYR A 236 -6.94 7.91 11.05
N VAL A 237 -6.20 8.90 10.58
CA VAL A 237 -5.13 8.71 9.61
C VAL A 237 -3.96 7.99 10.28
N THR A 238 -3.54 6.91 9.66
CA THR A 238 -2.40 6.09 10.10
C THR A 238 -1.13 6.40 9.32
N ASP A 239 -1.27 6.69 8.02
CA ASP A 239 -0.14 7.06 7.17
C ASP A 239 -0.59 7.90 5.97
N MET A 240 0.37 8.63 5.35
CA MET A 240 0.14 9.52 4.21
C MET A 240 1.31 9.49 3.25
N VAL A 241 1.03 9.26 1.96
CA VAL A 241 2.01 9.42 0.89
C VAL A 241 1.51 10.38 -0.18
N MET A 242 2.46 11.01 -0.84
CA MET A 242 2.21 11.92 -1.94
C MET A 242 2.47 11.22 -3.26
N LYS A 243 1.47 11.22 -4.15
CA LYS A 243 1.62 10.79 -5.54
C LYS A 243 2.29 11.88 -6.38
N ASP A 244 1.74 13.07 -6.29
CA ASP A 244 2.18 14.28 -6.97
C ASP A 244 1.89 15.52 -6.10
N LYS A 245 2.11 16.73 -6.64
CA LYS A 245 1.95 17.99 -5.89
C LYS A 245 0.53 18.28 -5.42
N GLN A 246 -0.46 17.64 -5.98
CA GLN A 246 -1.89 17.87 -5.70
C GLN A 246 -2.60 16.63 -5.19
N THR A 247 -1.98 15.44 -5.31
CA THR A 247 -2.62 14.17 -5.00
C THR A 247 -1.90 13.45 -3.88
N PHE A 248 -2.64 13.11 -2.85
CA PHE A 248 -2.19 12.35 -1.68
C PHE A 248 -3.04 11.11 -1.50
N TYR A 249 -2.43 10.05 -0.98
CA TYR A 249 -3.14 8.89 -0.51
C TYR A 249 -3.00 8.79 1.00
N LEU A 250 -4.07 8.39 1.65
CA LEU A 250 -4.19 8.33 3.09
C LEU A 250 -4.69 6.94 3.49
N THR A 251 -4.00 6.29 4.39
CA THR A 251 -4.54 5.11 5.07
C THR A 251 -5.17 5.52 6.39
N THR A 252 -6.27 4.85 6.70
CA THR A 252 -7.00 5.03 7.95
C THR A 252 -7.30 3.68 8.59
N TRP A 253 -7.91 3.72 9.76
CA TRP A 253 -8.41 2.52 10.42
C TRP A 253 -9.62 1.88 9.71
N ASP A 254 -10.23 2.60 8.73
CA ASP A 254 -11.42 2.15 8.00
C ASP A 254 -11.23 2.07 6.47
N GLY A 255 -10.07 2.40 5.96
CA GLY A 255 -9.81 2.27 4.52
C GLY A 255 -8.74 3.17 3.94
N LEU A 256 -8.67 3.16 2.61
CA LEU A 256 -7.73 3.92 1.79
C LEU A 256 -8.46 5.06 1.10
N TYR A 257 -7.95 6.28 1.25
CA TYR A 257 -8.51 7.48 0.64
C TYR A 257 -7.55 8.10 -0.36
N LYS A 258 -8.11 8.74 -1.38
CA LYS A 258 -7.44 9.65 -2.30
C LYS A 258 -7.90 11.07 -1.98
N LEU A 259 -6.97 11.94 -1.62
CA LEU A 259 -7.18 13.37 -1.46
C LEU A 259 -6.55 14.09 -2.66
N HIS A 260 -7.34 14.84 -3.41
CA HIS A 260 -6.89 15.58 -4.59
C HIS A 260 -7.30 17.04 -4.51
N PHE A 261 -6.33 17.94 -4.72
CA PHE A 261 -6.52 19.38 -4.79
C PHE A 261 -6.48 19.85 -6.24
N GLU A 262 -7.34 20.80 -6.59
CA GLU A 262 -7.40 21.36 -7.95
C GLU A 262 -6.23 22.30 -8.26
N ASN A 263 -5.67 22.96 -7.24
CA ASN A 263 -4.57 23.90 -7.36
C ASN A 263 -3.40 23.58 -6.44
N LEU A 264 -2.23 24.19 -6.74
CA LEU A 264 -0.99 23.97 -5.98
C LEU A 264 -0.97 24.70 -4.63
N ASN A 265 -1.81 25.72 -4.41
CA ASN A 265 -2.00 26.34 -3.10
C ASN A 265 -3.02 25.52 -2.30
N LEU A 266 -2.55 24.52 -1.58
CA LEU A 266 -3.42 23.53 -0.92
C LEU A 266 -4.34 24.15 0.13
N CYS A 267 -3.92 25.24 0.80
CA CYS A 267 -4.72 25.88 1.83
C CYS A 267 -5.95 26.65 1.26
N GLU A 268 -5.93 26.99 -0.02
CA GLU A 268 -7.01 27.76 -0.68
C GLU A 268 -7.71 26.95 -1.79
N SER A 269 -7.12 25.83 -2.21
CA SER A 269 -7.62 25.02 -3.32
C SER A 269 -8.87 24.24 -2.95
N PRO A 270 -9.89 24.15 -3.82
CA PRO A 270 -10.88 23.11 -3.71
C PRO A 270 -10.23 21.73 -3.67
N PHE A 271 -10.86 20.79 -2.99
CA PHE A 271 -10.36 19.41 -2.93
C PHE A 271 -11.48 18.39 -3.00
N THR A 272 -11.12 17.19 -3.42
CA THR A 272 -11.97 16.01 -3.38
C THR A 272 -11.30 14.94 -2.51
N LEU A 273 -12.09 14.27 -1.68
CA LEU A 273 -11.66 13.14 -0.88
C LEU A 273 -12.50 11.92 -1.25
N THR A 274 -11.86 10.89 -1.77
CA THR A 274 -12.53 9.70 -2.29
C THR A 274 -12.07 8.46 -1.55
N LEU A 275 -12.99 7.67 -1.02
CA LEU A 275 -12.71 6.36 -0.45
C LEU A 275 -12.49 5.35 -1.57
N LEU A 276 -11.28 4.78 -1.66
CA LEU A 276 -10.89 3.83 -2.71
C LEU A 276 -11.26 2.38 -2.39
N THR A 277 -11.64 2.09 -1.15
CA THR A 277 -11.95 0.74 -0.66
C THR A 277 -13.44 0.45 -0.58
N GLN A 278 -14.27 1.19 -1.33
CA GLN A 278 -15.71 0.94 -1.47
C GLN A 278 -16.03 0.15 -2.74
N GLY A 279 -17.21 -0.49 -2.76
CA GLY A 279 -17.73 -1.22 -3.91
C GLY A 279 -16.90 -2.46 -4.24
N GLU A 280 -16.50 -2.60 -5.50
CA GLU A 280 -15.70 -3.74 -5.98
C GLU A 280 -14.28 -3.81 -5.40
N ARG A 281 -13.78 -2.69 -4.90
CA ARG A 281 -12.48 -2.60 -4.23
C ARG A 281 -12.58 -2.80 -2.72
N ALA A 282 -13.78 -3.05 -2.19
CA ALA A 282 -13.98 -3.37 -0.78
C ALA A 282 -13.27 -4.68 -0.42
N PHE A 283 -12.63 -4.68 0.73
CA PHE A 283 -12.02 -5.90 1.25
C PHE A 283 -13.09 -6.81 1.87
N HIS A 284 -12.81 -8.11 1.80
CA HIS A 284 -13.73 -9.13 2.29
C HIS A 284 -13.74 -9.26 3.81
N SER A 285 -12.77 -8.66 4.51
CA SER A 285 -12.68 -8.73 5.96
C SER A 285 -12.47 -7.36 6.61
N ARG A 286 -12.99 -7.19 7.83
CA ARG A 286 -12.84 -5.98 8.64
C ARG A 286 -11.37 -5.70 9.02
N SER A 287 -10.54 -6.73 9.15
CA SER A 287 -9.12 -6.60 9.44
C SER A 287 -8.30 -6.07 8.26
N GLU A 288 -8.74 -6.31 7.03
CA GLU A 288 -8.08 -5.81 5.83
C GLU A 288 -8.30 -4.30 5.64
N ASN A 289 -9.39 -3.74 6.18
CA ASN A 289 -9.67 -2.31 6.16
C ASN A 289 -8.86 -1.51 7.19
N LYS A 290 -8.35 -2.16 8.25
CA LYS A 290 -7.49 -1.51 9.25
C LYS A 290 -6.09 -1.34 8.71
N MET A 291 -5.86 -0.23 8.03
CA MET A 291 -4.60 0.06 7.37
C MET A 291 -3.65 0.79 8.30
N THR A 292 -2.38 0.44 8.23
CA THR A 292 -1.36 0.88 9.20
C THR A 292 -0.26 1.72 8.58
N SER A 293 0.09 1.43 7.31
CA SER A 293 1.18 2.09 6.62
C SER A 293 0.96 2.07 5.12
N LEU A 294 1.61 3.01 4.42
CA LEU A 294 1.42 3.24 3.00
C LEU A 294 2.75 3.58 2.33
N LEU A 295 3.00 2.99 1.17
CA LEU A 295 4.12 3.32 0.31
C LEU A 295 3.66 3.49 -1.14
N TRP A 296 4.01 4.61 -1.76
CA TRP A 296 3.78 4.86 -3.17
C TRP A 296 4.97 4.42 -4.02
N ASP A 297 4.76 3.44 -4.89
CA ASP A 297 5.71 3.05 -5.92
C ASP A 297 5.42 3.80 -7.22
N ASN A 298 6.16 4.86 -7.46
CA ASN A 298 5.99 5.68 -8.65
C ASN A 298 6.37 4.96 -9.96
N ARG A 299 7.26 3.97 -9.90
CA ARG A 299 7.69 3.22 -11.10
C ARG A 299 6.60 2.30 -11.60
N GLN A 300 5.95 1.61 -10.69
CA GLN A 300 4.89 0.66 -10.99
C GLN A 300 3.49 1.26 -10.89
N GLN A 301 3.34 2.50 -10.42
CA GLN A 301 2.05 3.16 -10.13
C GLN A 301 1.19 2.34 -9.15
N ILE A 302 1.83 1.83 -8.11
CA ILE A 302 1.24 0.93 -7.13
C ILE A 302 1.31 1.55 -5.74
N LEU A 303 0.24 1.41 -4.97
CA LEU A 303 0.25 1.61 -3.53
C LEU A 303 0.45 0.27 -2.83
N TRP A 304 1.46 0.21 -1.98
CA TRP A 304 1.66 -0.88 -1.05
C TRP A 304 1.13 -0.48 0.31
N VAL A 305 0.23 -1.27 0.84
CA VAL A 305 -0.50 -0.98 2.08
C VAL A 305 -0.27 -2.09 3.07
N GLY A 306 0.24 -1.73 4.24
CA GLY A 306 0.27 -2.61 5.40
C GLY A 306 -1.08 -2.60 6.12
N THR A 307 -1.50 -3.74 6.66
CA THR A 307 -2.76 -3.87 7.37
C THR A 307 -2.59 -4.50 8.75
N PHE A 308 -3.55 -4.26 9.64
CA PHE A 308 -3.59 -4.88 10.95
C PHE A 308 -4.35 -6.21 10.89
N GLY A 309 -3.63 -7.28 10.54
CA GLY A 309 -4.18 -8.65 10.48
C GLY A 309 -4.54 -9.15 9.07
N GLY A 310 -4.48 -8.31 8.03
CA GLY A 310 -4.73 -8.70 6.62
C GLY A 310 -3.45 -8.88 5.77
N GLY A 311 -2.27 -8.66 6.34
CA GLY A 311 -0.99 -8.74 5.62
C GLY A 311 -0.70 -7.50 4.79
N VAL A 312 -0.11 -7.70 3.62
CA VAL A 312 0.25 -6.65 2.65
C VAL A 312 -0.75 -6.63 1.52
N VAL A 313 -1.25 -5.44 1.19
CA VAL A 313 -2.16 -5.21 0.07
C VAL A 313 -1.47 -4.39 -1.00
N LYS A 314 -1.58 -4.83 -2.23
CA LYS A 314 -1.10 -4.15 -3.42
C LYS A 314 -2.28 -3.56 -4.17
N PHE A 315 -2.34 -2.22 -4.24
CA PHE A 315 -3.30 -1.49 -5.06
C PHE A 315 -2.63 -1.00 -6.33
N ASP A 316 -3.10 -1.47 -7.44
CA ASP A 316 -2.78 -0.89 -8.74
C ASP A 316 -3.65 0.34 -8.96
N ILE A 317 -3.02 1.50 -9.05
CA ILE A 317 -3.67 2.80 -9.31
C ILE A 317 -3.32 3.32 -10.70
N SER A 318 -2.53 2.57 -11.47
CA SER A 318 -2.38 2.88 -12.87
C SER A 318 -3.77 2.96 -13.51
N ASP A 319 -3.97 3.92 -14.40
CA ASP A 319 -5.07 3.86 -15.36
C ASP A 319 -4.81 2.62 -16.21
N SER A 320 -5.15 1.48 -15.64
CA SER A 320 -4.87 0.17 -16.19
C SER A 320 -5.59 0.05 -17.51
N MET A 321 -4.86 -0.22 -18.58
CA MET A 321 -5.45 -0.71 -19.84
C MET A 321 -6.28 -1.99 -19.62
N TYR A 322 -6.24 -2.55 -18.41
CA TYR A 322 -6.92 -3.77 -18.02
C TYR A 322 -7.94 -3.46 -16.92
N SER A 323 -9.20 -3.38 -17.32
CA SER A 323 -10.32 -3.29 -16.38
C SER A 323 -10.83 -4.70 -16.07
N ARG A 324 -11.16 -4.97 -14.80
CA ARG A 324 -11.82 -6.22 -14.44
C ARG A 324 -13.31 -6.07 -14.67
N VAL A 325 -13.82 -6.78 -15.67
CA VAL A 325 -15.25 -6.83 -15.95
C VAL A 325 -15.94 -7.76 -14.96
N ARG A 326 -17.05 -7.33 -14.40
CA ARG A 326 -17.94 -8.20 -13.63
C ARG A 326 -18.55 -9.23 -14.55
N GLN A 327 -18.23 -10.49 -14.31
CA GLN A 327 -18.92 -11.58 -14.97
C GLN A 327 -20.22 -11.88 -14.19
N ASN A 328 -21.34 -11.86 -14.89
CA ASN A 328 -22.63 -12.32 -14.37
C ASN A 328 -22.78 -13.84 -14.44
N PHE A 329 -21.71 -14.57 -14.70
CA PHE A 329 -21.63 -16.04 -14.79
C PHE A 329 -20.36 -16.52 -14.07
N LYS A 330 -20.40 -17.79 -13.60
CA LYS A 330 -19.33 -18.37 -12.78
C LYS A 330 -18.29 -19.17 -13.60
N SER A 331 -18.53 -19.38 -14.86
CA SER A 331 -17.67 -20.21 -15.71
C SER A 331 -16.40 -19.47 -16.17
N ARG A 332 -15.34 -20.23 -16.42
CA ARG A 332 -14.09 -19.70 -16.97
C ARG A 332 -14.29 -19.28 -18.42
N VAL A 333 -13.77 -18.13 -18.81
CA VAL A 333 -13.68 -17.67 -20.19
C VAL A 333 -12.49 -18.34 -20.86
N ASP A 334 -12.73 -19.06 -21.95
CA ASP A 334 -11.69 -19.73 -22.73
C ASP A 334 -11.23 -18.92 -23.95
N GLY A 335 -12.07 -18.02 -24.47
CA GLY A 335 -11.74 -17.13 -25.58
C GLY A 335 -12.71 -15.96 -25.71
N MET A 336 -12.25 -14.91 -26.38
CA MET A 336 -13.01 -13.67 -26.58
C MET A 336 -12.68 -13.05 -27.92
N VAL A 337 -13.71 -12.55 -28.64
CA VAL A 337 -13.57 -11.74 -29.86
C VAL A 337 -14.63 -10.64 -29.90
N GLU A 338 -14.33 -9.56 -30.63
CA GLU A 338 -15.28 -8.49 -30.92
C GLU A 338 -15.75 -8.61 -32.36
N ASP A 339 -17.06 -8.57 -32.58
CA ASP A 339 -17.63 -8.58 -33.95
C ASP A 339 -17.58 -7.21 -34.66
N ALA A 340 -18.08 -7.14 -35.87
CA ALA A 340 -18.07 -5.91 -36.67
C ALA A 340 -19.05 -4.84 -36.13
N LYS A 341 -20.02 -5.23 -35.32
CA LYS A 341 -20.99 -4.33 -34.69
C LYS A 341 -20.53 -3.86 -33.28
N GLY A 342 -19.36 -4.34 -32.81
CA GLY A 342 -18.84 -4.01 -31.48
C GLY A 342 -19.36 -4.89 -30.33
N TYR A 343 -20.11 -5.96 -30.62
CA TYR A 343 -20.49 -6.92 -29.61
C TYR A 343 -19.34 -7.86 -29.28
N ILE A 344 -19.20 -8.17 -28.00
CA ILE A 344 -18.17 -9.09 -27.52
C ILE A 344 -18.77 -10.49 -27.40
N TRP A 345 -18.08 -11.46 -27.97
CA TRP A 345 -18.41 -12.85 -27.94
C TRP A 345 -17.42 -13.60 -27.05
N LEU A 346 -17.92 -14.45 -26.18
CA LEU A 346 -17.13 -15.26 -25.26
C LEU A 346 -17.42 -16.74 -25.48
N THR A 347 -16.38 -17.55 -25.37
CA THR A 347 -16.53 -18.98 -25.11
C THR A 347 -16.25 -19.25 -23.65
N VAL A 348 -17.11 -20.00 -22.99
CA VAL A 348 -17.01 -20.31 -21.56
C VAL A 348 -17.06 -21.81 -21.32
N THR A 349 -16.23 -22.29 -20.40
CA THR A 349 -16.24 -23.71 -20.01
C THR A 349 -17.60 -24.04 -19.41
N ASP A 350 -18.21 -25.12 -19.88
CA ASP A 350 -19.54 -25.62 -19.46
C ASP A 350 -20.72 -24.66 -19.70
N GLY A 351 -20.50 -23.51 -20.30
CA GLY A 351 -21.52 -22.48 -20.55
C GLY A 351 -21.78 -22.16 -22.02
N GLY A 352 -21.00 -22.75 -22.94
CA GLY A 352 -21.17 -22.54 -24.36
C GLY A 352 -20.66 -21.16 -24.86
N ILE A 353 -21.48 -20.49 -25.68
CA ILE A 353 -21.18 -19.19 -26.25
C ILE A 353 -22.02 -18.12 -25.57
N MET A 354 -21.39 -17.03 -25.20
CA MET A 354 -22.07 -15.85 -24.67
C MET A 354 -21.78 -14.62 -25.53
N ARG A 355 -22.72 -13.69 -25.57
CA ARG A 355 -22.57 -12.41 -26.27
C ARG A 355 -22.91 -11.25 -25.34
N SER A 356 -22.22 -10.14 -25.46
CA SER A 356 -22.57 -8.92 -24.74
C SER A 356 -23.97 -8.41 -25.14
N THR A 357 -24.69 -7.83 -24.20
CA THR A 357 -26.04 -7.29 -24.45
C THR A 357 -26.02 -5.97 -25.21
N THR A 358 -24.88 -5.28 -25.17
CA THR A 358 -24.64 -4.00 -25.85
C THR A 358 -23.37 -4.03 -26.68
N PRO A 359 -23.30 -3.30 -27.79
CA PRO A 359 -22.04 -3.05 -28.49
C PRO A 359 -21.18 -2.11 -27.63
N SER A 360 -19.87 -2.15 -27.83
CA SER A 360 -18.85 -1.48 -27.02
C SER A 360 -18.69 -2.05 -25.62
N PHE A 361 -17.44 -2.36 -25.33
CA PHE A 361 -17.04 -2.97 -24.06
C PHE A 361 -16.91 -1.94 -22.95
N SER A 362 -17.55 -2.17 -21.82
CA SER A 362 -17.44 -1.36 -20.61
C SER A 362 -17.32 -2.25 -19.38
N MET A 363 -17.03 -1.65 -18.22
CA MET A 363 -16.97 -2.35 -16.94
C MET A 363 -18.29 -3.02 -16.55
N ASP A 364 -19.42 -2.46 -17.02
CA ASP A 364 -20.78 -2.91 -16.73
C ASP A 364 -21.38 -3.73 -17.89
N THR A 365 -20.53 -4.23 -18.80
CA THR A 365 -21.00 -5.07 -19.92
C THR A 365 -21.55 -6.39 -19.39
N HIS A 366 -22.83 -6.63 -19.63
CA HIS A 366 -23.49 -7.89 -19.32
C HIS A 366 -23.40 -8.86 -20.49
N PHE A 367 -23.28 -10.14 -20.19
CA PHE A 367 -23.22 -11.23 -21.16
C PHE A 367 -24.40 -12.17 -20.99
N GLU A 368 -25.01 -12.55 -22.10
CA GLU A 368 -26.10 -13.52 -22.14
C GLU A 368 -25.73 -14.74 -22.98
N PRO A 369 -26.22 -15.94 -22.63
CA PRO A 369 -26.05 -17.12 -23.48
C PRO A 369 -26.63 -16.91 -24.87
N TRP A 370 -25.80 -17.11 -25.87
CA TRP A 370 -26.25 -17.03 -27.24
C TRP A 370 -26.86 -18.37 -27.67
N LYS A 371 -28.21 -18.41 -27.75
CA LYS A 371 -29.01 -19.65 -27.83
C LYS A 371 -29.17 -20.24 -29.22
N LYS A 372 -28.66 -19.57 -30.29
CA LYS A 372 -28.82 -20.07 -31.65
C LYS A 372 -28.01 -21.32 -31.96
N VAL A 373 -27.02 -21.64 -31.15
CA VAL A 373 -26.28 -22.89 -31.21
C VAL A 373 -26.58 -23.67 -29.95
N SER A 374 -27.42 -24.69 -30.05
CA SER A 374 -27.81 -25.59 -28.96
C SER A 374 -26.97 -26.87 -29.00
N GLY A 375 -26.75 -27.46 -27.83
CA GLY A 375 -26.05 -28.74 -27.70
C GLY A 375 -24.54 -28.70 -27.80
N LEU A 376 -23.95 -27.54 -27.61
CA LEU A 376 -22.49 -27.38 -27.57
C LEU A 376 -21.94 -28.06 -26.34
N SER A 377 -21.08 -29.06 -26.54
CA SER A 377 -20.36 -29.75 -25.47
C SER A 377 -18.85 -29.54 -25.63
N GLY A 378 -18.16 -29.36 -24.49
CA GLY A 378 -16.72 -29.20 -24.47
C GLY A 378 -16.23 -27.75 -24.49
N ARG A 379 -14.92 -27.59 -24.69
CA ARG A 379 -14.27 -26.29 -24.78
C ARG A 379 -14.26 -25.80 -26.22
N TYR A 380 -14.57 -24.53 -26.42
CA TYR A 380 -14.52 -23.89 -27.72
C TYR A 380 -13.44 -22.83 -27.74
N HIS A 381 -12.62 -22.84 -28.78
CA HIS A 381 -11.75 -21.73 -29.16
C HIS A 381 -12.49 -20.83 -30.13
N ILE A 382 -12.36 -19.53 -29.99
CA ILE A 382 -13.08 -18.53 -30.76
C ILE A 382 -12.10 -17.66 -31.55
N TYR A 383 -12.45 -17.36 -32.80
CA TYR A 383 -11.63 -16.56 -33.68
C TYR A 383 -12.53 -15.71 -34.58
N LYS A 384 -12.08 -14.49 -34.91
CA LYS A 384 -12.72 -13.62 -35.92
C LYS A 384 -12.02 -13.80 -37.25
N GLY A 385 -12.72 -14.34 -38.20
CA GLY A 385 -12.24 -14.51 -39.60
C GLY A 385 -12.05 -13.18 -40.31
N LYS A 386 -11.24 -13.20 -41.35
CA LYS A 386 -11.06 -12.04 -42.27
C LYS A 386 -12.34 -11.69 -43.03
N ASP A 387 -13.23 -12.64 -43.18
CA ASP A 387 -14.59 -12.52 -43.73
C ASP A 387 -15.59 -11.82 -42.78
N GLY A 388 -15.16 -11.53 -41.58
CA GLY A 388 -15.99 -10.95 -40.53
C GLY A 388 -16.83 -11.96 -39.75
N ASN A 389 -16.81 -13.22 -40.12
CA ASN A 389 -17.47 -14.28 -39.38
C ASN A 389 -16.74 -14.66 -38.12
N ILE A 390 -17.46 -15.17 -37.16
CA ILE A 390 -16.94 -15.72 -35.92
C ILE A 390 -16.80 -17.22 -36.05
N TRP A 391 -15.61 -17.72 -35.92
CA TRP A 391 -15.28 -19.13 -36.04
C TRP A 391 -15.05 -19.74 -34.66
N LEU A 392 -15.63 -20.90 -34.42
CA LEU A 392 -15.57 -21.63 -33.18
C LEU A 392 -15.10 -23.06 -33.49
N GLY A 393 -14.11 -23.52 -32.73
CA GLY A 393 -13.63 -24.90 -32.86
C GLY A 393 -13.64 -25.58 -31.49
N ASN A 394 -14.06 -26.83 -31.43
CA ASN A 394 -14.09 -27.59 -30.18
C ASN A 394 -13.05 -28.74 -30.21
N ASN A 395 -13.00 -29.47 -29.09
CA ASN A 395 -12.11 -30.62 -28.91
C ASN A 395 -12.65 -31.93 -29.50
N PHE A 396 -13.76 -31.87 -30.24
CA PHE A 396 -14.36 -33.03 -30.92
C PHE A 396 -14.29 -32.91 -32.44
N GLY A 397 -13.53 -31.92 -32.99
CA GLY A 397 -13.38 -31.70 -34.41
C GLY A 397 -14.56 -31.00 -35.05
N GLU A 398 -15.45 -30.38 -34.29
CA GLU A 398 -16.53 -29.56 -34.80
C GLU A 398 -16.05 -28.13 -34.98
N ILE A 399 -16.38 -27.53 -36.10
CA ILE A 399 -16.13 -26.12 -36.42
C ILE A 399 -17.46 -25.46 -36.71
N ILE A 400 -17.71 -24.32 -36.10
CA ILE A 400 -18.92 -23.54 -36.29
C ILE A 400 -18.53 -22.17 -36.82
N SER A 401 -19.19 -21.73 -37.89
CA SER A 401 -19.11 -20.37 -38.41
C SER A 401 -20.40 -19.63 -38.09
N VAL A 402 -20.27 -18.44 -37.56
CA VAL A 402 -21.39 -17.55 -37.26
C VAL A 402 -21.19 -16.24 -38.00
N ASN A 403 -22.15 -15.85 -38.82
CA ASN A 403 -22.19 -14.52 -39.37
C ASN A 403 -22.85 -13.56 -38.34
N PRO A 404 -22.11 -12.62 -37.75
CA PRO A 404 -22.67 -11.75 -36.71
C PRO A 404 -23.66 -10.70 -37.20
N LEU A 405 -23.74 -10.49 -38.53
CA LEU A 405 -24.66 -9.54 -39.16
C LEU A 405 -26.03 -10.15 -39.41
N THR A 406 -26.07 -11.36 -39.98
CA THR A 406 -27.29 -12.09 -40.31
C THR A 406 -27.69 -13.08 -39.21
N GLU A 407 -26.75 -13.40 -38.34
CA GLU A 407 -26.85 -14.43 -37.32
C GLU A 407 -27.05 -15.85 -37.87
N ASP A 408 -26.65 -16.07 -39.12
CA ASP A 408 -26.62 -17.40 -39.74
C ASP A 408 -25.49 -18.23 -39.14
N VAL A 409 -25.76 -19.53 -38.99
CA VAL A 409 -24.85 -20.48 -38.39
C VAL A 409 -24.62 -21.63 -39.35
N GLU A 410 -23.35 -21.92 -39.62
CA GLU A 410 -22.92 -23.12 -40.37
C GLU A 410 -22.06 -24.00 -39.46
N SER A 411 -22.25 -25.30 -39.53
CA SER A 411 -21.50 -26.29 -38.74
C SER A 411 -20.77 -27.26 -39.64
N PHE A 412 -19.49 -27.49 -39.36
CA PHE A 412 -18.62 -28.39 -40.12
C PHE A 412 -18.03 -29.42 -39.19
N GLN A 413 -18.06 -30.69 -39.56
CA GLN A 413 -17.39 -31.76 -38.84
C GLN A 413 -16.12 -32.18 -39.61
N LEU A 414 -14.98 -32.14 -38.94
CA LEU A 414 -13.73 -32.66 -39.51
C LEU A 414 -13.85 -34.18 -39.72
N LYS A 415 -13.44 -34.62 -40.92
CA LYS A 415 -13.45 -36.03 -41.33
C LYS A 415 -12.05 -36.48 -41.67
N ASN A 416 -11.73 -37.74 -41.35
CA ASN A 416 -10.51 -38.36 -41.82
C ASN A 416 -10.58 -38.72 -43.31
N SER A 417 -9.49 -39.23 -43.90
CA SER A 417 -9.41 -39.62 -45.32
C SER A 417 -10.41 -40.69 -45.72
N GLU A 418 -10.96 -41.45 -44.80
CA GLU A 418 -11.93 -42.51 -44.98
C GLU A 418 -13.39 -42.03 -44.78
N GLY A 419 -13.59 -40.74 -44.53
CA GLY A 419 -14.91 -40.13 -44.32
C GLY A 419 -15.46 -40.28 -42.90
N GLY A 420 -14.72 -40.91 -41.98
CA GLY A 420 -15.10 -41.04 -40.57
C GLY A 420 -14.92 -39.71 -39.83
N ARG A 421 -15.76 -39.49 -38.78
CA ARG A 421 -15.61 -38.32 -37.91
C ARG A 421 -14.25 -38.32 -37.24
N MET A 422 -13.55 -37.18 -37.34
CA MET A 422 -12.28 -36.98 -36.69
C MET A 422 -12.50 -36.35 -35.30
N GLN A 423 -12.02 -37.02 -34.24
CA GLN A 423 -11.92 -36.41 -32.93
C GLN A 423 -10.56 -35.69 -32.88
N ALA A 424 -10.56 -34.41 -33.18
CA ALA A 424 -9.37 -33.58 -33.13
C ALA A 424 -9.66 -32.29 -32.37
N VAL A 425 -8.67 -31.81 -31.62
CA VAL A 425 -8.79 -30.52 -30.93
C VAL A 425 -8.45 -29.40 -31.88
N VAL A 426 -9.41 -28.53 -32.15
CA VAL A 426 -9.22 -27.32 -32.95
C VAL A 426 -8.76 -26.20 -31.99
N HIS A 427 -7.47 -25.91 -31.99
CA HIS A 427 -6.88 -24.89 -31.12
C HIS A 427 -6.74 -23.51 -31.77
N CYS A 428 -6.64 -23.44 -33.04
CA CYS A 428 -6.49 -22.18 -33.81
C CYS A 428 -7.02 -22.34 -35.25
N PHE A 429 -7.27 -21.22 -35.89
CA PHE A 429 -7.66 -21.11 -37.27
C PHE A 429 -6.64 -20.29 -38.06
#